data_33b62f674b44b811851ba7c45fc1d46b
#
_entry.id   33b62f674b44b811851ba7c45fc1d46b
#
_cell.length_a   1.000
_cell.length_b   1.000
_cell.length_c   1.000
_cell.angle_alpha   90.00
_cell.angle_beta   90.00
_cell.angle_gamma   90.00
#
_symmetry.space_group_name_H-M   'P 1'
#
loop_
_entity.id
_entity.type
_entity.pdbx_description
1 polymer ?
#
loop_
_entity_poly.entity_id
_entity_poly.type
_entity_poly.pdbx_seq_one_letter_code
_entity_poly.pdbx_strand_id
1 'polypeptide(L)'
;MHHAFMAAMAQGLLERGIATLRFQFLYMEQGSKRTDTPRVAHEAVRAAVAEAAGRLPGIPLFAGGKSFGGRMTSQAQAIEPLAGVQGLVFVGFPLHPPKKPGVERAEHLAKVKVPMLFLQGTRDELAQLDLVRATATGLGKRATLHVVEGADHAFHVLVRSGRTGEQVLQELPEAMSGWMMAVR
;
A
#
# COMPACT_ATOMS: atom_id res chain seq x y z
N MET A 1 -0.73 6.52 -16.03
CA MET A 1 -1.85 5.97 -15.20
C MET A 1 -2.37 4.59 -15.64
N HIS A 2 -1.66 3.91 -16.53
CA HIS A 2 -2.13 2.68 -17.18
C HIS A 2 -1.54 1.38 -16.59
N HIS A 3 -1.11 1.37 -15.34
CA HIS A 3 -0.60 0.16 -14.70
C HIS A 3 -1.78 -0.81 -14.47
N ALA A 4 -1.83 -1.91 -15.21
CA ALA A 4 -2.95 -2.86 -15.23
C ALA A 4 -3.36 -3.34 -13.84
N PHE A 5 -2.38 -3.68 -12.99
CA PHE A 5 -2.64 -4.08 -11.60
C PHE A 5 -3.39 -2.99 -10.81
N MET A 6 -2.95 -1.72 -10.89
CA MET A 6 -3.62 -0.62 -10.18
C MET A 6 -5.01 -0.31 -10.75
N ALA A 7 -5.23 -0.57 -12.05
CA ALA A 7 -6.55 -0.46 -12.67
C ALA A 7 -7.49 -1.56 -12.14
N ALA A 8 -7.02 -2.81 -12.07
CA ALA A 8 -7.77 -3.92 -11.52
C ALA A 8 -8.12 -3.70 -10.02
N MET A 9 -7.17 -3.20 -9.23
CA MET A 9 -7.43 -2.85 -7.83
C MET A 9 -8.51 -1.78 -7.68
N ALA A 10 -8.45 -0.73 -8.52
CA ALA A 10 -9.45 0.34 -8.52
C ALA A 10 -10.84 -0.18 -8.92
N GLN A 11 -10.91 -1.06 -9.92
CA GLN A 11 -12.15 -1.70 -10.35
C GLN A 11 -12.74 -2.58 -9.24
N GLY A 12 -11.91 -3.43 -8.62
CA GLY A 12 -12.37 -4.30 -7.54
C GLY A 12 -12.85 -3.53 -6.29
N LEU A 13 -12.26 -2.37 -6.00
CA LEU A 13 -12.73 -1.47 -4.94
C LEU A 13 -14.04 -0.78 -5.33
N LEU A 14 -14.18 -0.34 -6.59
CA LEU A 14 -15.42 0.26 -7.10
C LEU A 14 -16.62 -0.71 -6.97
N GLU A 15 -16.43 -1.99 -7.31
CA GLU A 15 -17.44 -3.04 -7.16
C GLU A 15 -17.89 -3.25 -5.70
N ARG A 16 -17.06 -2.76 -4.74
CA ARG A 16 -17.33 -2.79 -3.28
C ARG A 16 -17.76 -1.43 -2.73
N GLY A 17 -18.14 -0.49 -3.62
CA GLY A 17 -18.63 0.84 -3.23
C GLY A 17 -17.54 1.79 -2.74
N ILE A 18 -16.27 1.54 -3.05
CA ILE A 18 -15.14 2.38 -2.64
C ILE A 18 -14.62 3.15 -3.85
N ALA A 19 -14.78 4.47 -3.82
CA ALA A 19 -14.22 5.37 -4.82
C ALA A 19 -12.68 5.42 -4.69
N THR A 20 -11.98 5.52 -5.82
CA THR A 20 -10.52 5.59 -5.84
C THR A 20 -10.01 6.78 -6.64
N LEU A 21 -9.08 7.53 -6.07
CA LEU A 21 -8.25 8.49 -6.79
C LEU A 21 -6.86 7.88 -6.98
N ARG A 22 -6.41 7.79 -8.23
CA ARG A 22 -5.08 7.29 -8.57
C ARG A 22 -4.23 8.43 -9.11
N PHE A 23 -2.98 8.49 -8.66
CA PHE A 23 -2.01 9.46 -9.16
C PHE A 23 -0.69 8.75 -9.53
N GLN A 24 0.17 9.46 -10.23
CA GLN A 24 1.53 9.03 -10.56
C GLN A 24 2.52 9.96 -9.86
N PHE A 25 3.66 9.40 -9.47
CA PHE A 25 4.80 10.20 -9.04
C PHE A 25 5.44 10.89 -10.25
N LEU A 26 6.10 12.01 -10.02
CA LEU A 26 6.67 12.84 -11.09
C LEU A 26 7.66 12.07 -11.97
N TYR A 27 8.50 11.20 -11.38
CA TYR A 27 9.42 10.38 -12.16
C TYR A 27 8.69 9.47 -13.17
N MET A 28 7.50 8.98 -12.84
CA MET A 28 6.70 8.14 -13.75
C MET A 28 6.12 8.96 -14.91
N GLU A 29 5.71 10.19 -14.66
CA GLU A 29 5.22 11.12 -15.70
C GLU A 29 6.34 11.50 -16.67
N GLN A 30 7.55 11.66 -16.16
CA GLN A 30 8.75 11.95 -16.93
C GLN A 30 9.35 10.72 -17.64
N GLY A 31 8.77 9.52 -17.45
CA GLY A 31 9.32 8.27 -17.99
C GLY A 31 10.68 7.87 -17.38
N SER A 32 11.05 8.44 -16.25
CA SER A 32 12.31 8.13 -15.58
C SER A 32 12.27 6.76 -14.91
N LYS A 33 13.38 6.02 -14.97
CA LYS A 33 13.58 4.78 -14.19
C LYS A 33 14.05 5.06 -12.75
N ARG A 34 14.55 6.26 -12.49
CA ARG A 34 15.00 6.68 -11.16
C ARG A 34 13.83 7.31 -10.41
N THR A 35 13.47 6.73 -9.27
CA THR A 35 12.40 7.25 -8.42
C THR A 35 12.71 8.66 -7.91
N ASP A 36 11.66 9.41 -7.64
CA ASP A 36 11.76 10.71 -6.98
C ASP A 36 12.46 10.63 -5.62
N THR A 37 13.04 11.75 -5.22
CA THR A 37 13.51 11.90 -3.84
C THR A 37 12.32 11.82 -2.87
N PRO A 38 12.53 11.39 -1.62
CA PRO A 38 11.44 11.32 -0.65
C PRO A 38 10.66 12.64 -0.53
N ARG A 39 11.33 13.79 -0.53
CA ARG A 39 10.67 15.11 -0.44
C ARG A 39 9.66 15.32 -1.56
N VAL A 40 10.07 15.11 -2.82
CA VAL A 40 9.20 15.28 -3.99
C VAL A 40 8.04 14.29 -3.96
N ALA A 41 8.31 13.04 -3.57
CA ALA A 41 7.28 12.01 -3.46
C ALA A 41 6.27 12.34 -2.35
N HIS A 42 6.71 12.86 -1.20
CA HIS A 42 5.80 13.27 -0.12
C HIS A 42 4.90 14.44 -0.53
N GLU A 43 5.43 15.41 -1.27
CA GLU A 43 4.64 16.53 -1.83
C GLU A 43 3.54 16.01 -2.77
N ALA A 44 3.86 15.06 -3.66
CA ALA A 44 2.87 14.42 -4.54
C ALA A 44 1.79 13.65 -3.76
N VAL A 45 2.15 12.92 -2.71
CA VAL A 45 1.20 12.24 -1.83
C VAL A 45 0.25 13.25 -1.17
N ARG A 46 0.77 14.34 -0.62
CA ARG A 46 -0.04 15.37 0.05
C ARG A 46 -1.00 16.04 -0.92
N ALA A 47 -0.54 16.36 -2.12
CA ALA A 47 -1.38 16.95 -3.17
C ALA A 47 -2.53 15.99 -3.57
N ALA A 48 -2.23 14.70 -3.74
CA ALA A 48 -3.25 13.70 -4.09
C ALA A 48 -4.29 13.50 -2.96
N VAL A 49 -3.86 13.52 -1.69
CA VAL A 49 -4.76 13.43 -0.53
C VAL A 49 -5.66 14.67 -0.45
N ALA A 50 -5.11 15.86 -0.63
CA ALA A 50 -5.88 17.11 -0.62
C ALA A 50 -6.91 17.13 -1.76
N GLU A 51 -6.53 16.69 -2.96
CA GLU A 51 -7.42 16.58 -4.11
C GLU A 51 -8.56 15.58 -3.86
N ALA A 52 -8.27 14.42 -3.27
CA ALA A 52 -9.29 13.44 -2.94
C ALA A 52 -10.29 13.97 -1.90
N ALA A 53 -9.80 14.62 -0.85
CA ALA A 53 -10.64 15.23 0.18
C ALA A 53 -11.51 16.34 -0.37
N GLY A 54 -10.99 17.17 -1.28
CA GLY A 54 -11.73 18.25 -1.93
C GLY A 54 -12.82 17.76 -2.87
N ARG A 55 -12.61 16.64 -3.58
CA ARG A 55 -13.60 16.07 -4.50
C ARG A 55 -14.75 15.37 -3.79
N LEU A 56 -14.51 14.76 -2.64
CA LEU A 56 -15.48 13.95 -1.91
C LEU A 56 -15.48 14.32 -0.41
N PRO A 57 -15.92 15.54 -0.07
CA PRO A 57 -15.93 15.99 1.32
C PRO A 57 -16.87 15.13 2.18
N GLY A 58 -16.44 14.82 3.40
CA GLY A 58 -17.21 14.04 4.37
C GLY A 58 -17.16 12.51 4.18
N ILE A 59 -16.49 12.01 3.12
CA ILE A 59 -16.26 10.58 2.95
C ILE A 59 -14.97 10.16 3.68
N PRO A 60 -14.99 9.03 4.43
CA PRO A 60 -13.78 8.51 5.06
C PRO A 60 -12.67 8.29 4.03
N LEU A 61 -11.48 8.84 4.29
CA LEU A 61 -10.34 8.79 3.37
C LEU A 61 -9.29 7.82 3.87
N PHE A 62 -8.84 6.93 2.97
CA PHE A 62 -7.72 6.05 3.17
C PHE A 62 -6.63 6.36 2.14
N ALA A 63 -5.37 6.31 2.54
CA ALA A 63 -4.24 6.55 1.65
C ALA A 63 -3.34 5.32 1.59
N GLY A 64 -2.57 5.18 0.51
CA GLY A 64 -1.68 4.04 0.39
C GLY A 64 -1.08 3.88 -1.00
N GLY A 65 -0.60 2.68 -1.27
CA GLY A 65 -0.06 2.37 -2.57
C GLY A 65 0.75 1.10 -2.63
N LYS A 66 1.15 0.76 -3.85
CA LYS A 66 2.00 -0.38 -4.14
C LYS A 66 3.47 -0.02 -3.95
N SER A 67 4.21 -0.89 -3.22
CA SER A 67 5.67 -0.82 -3.11
C SER A 67 6.18 0.59 -2.70
N PHE A 68 6.92 1.27 -3.55
CA PHE A 68 7.42 2.64 -3.34
C PHE A 68 6.29 3.60 -2.91
N GLY A 69 5.13 3.51 -3.55
CA GLY A 69 3.98 4.37 -3.23
C GLY A 69 3.50 4.21 -1.79
N GLY A 70 3.35 2.98 -1.30
CA GLY A 70 2.97 2.71 0.09
C GLY A 70 4.01 3.24 1.09
N ARG A 71 5.30 3.05 0.80
CA ARG A 71 6.40 3.56 1.63
C ARG A 71 6.42 5.09 1.67
N MET A 72 6.27 5.77 0.54
CA MET A 72 6.26 7.24 0.50
C MET A 72 5.04 7.81 1.21
N THR A 73 3.87 7.17 1.06
CA THR A 73 2.64 7.57 1.78
C THR A 73 2.83 7.44 3.29
N SER A 74 3.39 6.33 3.76
CA SER A 74 3.62 6.14 5.21
C SER A 74 4.69 7.08 5.77
N GLN A 75 5.73 7.40 5.00
CA GLN A 75 6.72 8.41 5.40
C GLN A 75 6.11 9.80 5.48
N ALA A 76 5.30 10.20 4.50
CA ALA A 76 4.59 11.48 4.53
C ALA A 76 3.70 11.57 5.78
N GLN A 77 2.93 10.51 6.08
CA GLN A 77 2.08 10.41 7.27
C GLN A 77 2.88 10.47 8.58
N ALA A 78 4.06 9.85 8.63
CA ALA A 78 4.92 9.80 9.82
C ALA A 78 5.59 11.15 10.13
N ILE A 79 5.87 11.96 9.10
CA ILE A 79 6.47 13.30 9.22
C ILE A 79 5.41 14.28 9.71
N GLU A 80 4.26 14.29 9.07
CA GLU A 80 3.12 15.14 9.39
C GLU A 80 1.83 14.43 8.96
N PRO A 81 0.84 14.31 9.83
CA PRO A 81 -0.42 13.65 9.50
C PRO A 81 -1.06 14.15 8.20
N LEU A 82 -1.46 13.22 7.34
CA LEU A 82 -2.23 13.52 6.14
C LEU A 82 -3.66 13.86 6.54
N ALA A 83 -4.11 15.07 6.22
CA ALA A 83 -5.40 15.58 6.67
C ALA A 83 -6.57 14.67 6.26
N GLY A 84 -7.40 14.27 7.21
CA GLY A 84 -8.59 13.45 6.99
C GLY A 84 -8.33 11.97 6.72
N VAL A 85 -7.06 11.52 6.64
CA VAL A 85 -6.73 10.12 6.41
C VAL A 85 -6.96 9.30 7.67
N GLN A 86 -7.84 8.30 7.57
CA GLN A 86 -8.24 7.42 8.68
C GLN A 86 -7.42 6.13 8.77
N GLY A 87 -6.72 5.74 7.69
CA GLY A 87 -5.88 4.56 7.67
C GLY A 87 -5.02 4.48 6.43
N LEU A 88 -3.97 3.65 6.50
CA LEU A 88 -3.03 3.43 5.40
C LEU A 88 -3.12 1.99 4.88
N VAL A 89 -2.98 1.83 3.56
CA VAL A 89 -2.96 0.51 2.91
C VAL A 89 -1.68 0.33 2.12
N PHE A 90 -0.98 -0.76 2.40
CA PHE A 90 0.27 -1.12 1.73
C PHE A 90 0.08 -2.38 0.90
N VAL A 91 0.32 -2.27 -0.39
CA VAL A 91 0.26 -3.39 -1.34
C VAL A 91 1.70 -3.78 -1.67
N GLY A 92 2.24 -4.76 -0.93
CA GLY A 92 3.64 -5.17 -1.01
C GLY A 92 4.57 -4.11 -0.43
N PHE A 93 4.60 -3.94 0.91
CA PHE A 93 5.50 -2.97 1.55
C PHE A 93 6.97 -3.45 1.45
N PRO A 94 7.88 -2.68 0.82
CA PRO A 94 9.26 -3.11 0.66
C PRO A 94 10.07 -2.82 1.93
N LEU A 95 10.31 -3.83 2.76
CA LEU A 95 11.10 -3.69 3.99
C LEU A 95 12.59 -3.44 3.73
N HIS A 96 13.11 -4.01 2.63
CA HIS A 96 14.53 -3.99 2.30
C HIS A 96 14.79 -4.05 0.79
N PRO A 97 16.01 -3.78 0.32
CA PRO A 97 16.42 -4.08 -1.04
C PRO A 97 16.49 -5.60 -1.28
N PRO A 98 16.45 -6.06 -2.54
CA PRO A 98 16.62 -7.48 -2.84
C PRO A 98 17.91 -8.02 -2.24
N LYS A 99 17.87 -9.24 -1.69
CA LYS A 99 19.05 -9.94 -1.12
C LYS A 99 19.75 -9.24 0.06
N LYS A 100 19.11 -8.23 0.67
CA LYS A 100 19.63 -7.53 1.85
C LYS A 100 18.52 -7.42 2.90
N PRO A 101 18.16 -8.52 3.58
CA PRO A 101 17.12 -8.51 4.60
C PRO A 101 17.35 -7.45 5.67
N GLY A 102 16.29 -6.77 6.09
CA GLY A 102 16.32 -5.73 7.10
C GLY A 102 14.95 -5.09 7.26
N VAL A 103 14.80 -4.21 8.23
CA VAL A 103 13.55 -3.53 8.56
C VAL A 103 13.66 -2.00 8.58
N GLU A 104 14.81 -1.46 8.19
CA GLU A 104 15.14 -0.03 8.28
C GLU A 104 14.13 0.84 7.51
N ARG A 105 13.58 0.30 6.42
CA ARG A 105 12.56 1.00 5.62
C ARG A 105 11.22 1.12 6.32
N ALA A 106 11.01 0.40 7.42
CA ALA A 106 9.77 0.41 8.21
C ALA A 106 9.91 1.19 9.54
N GLU A 107 11.09 1.65 9.94
CA GLU A 107 11.32 2.33 11.24
C GLU A 107 10.38 3.51 11.47
N HIS A 108 10.09 4.30 10.43
CA HIS A 108 9.18 5.45 10.51
C HIS A 108 7.74 5.06 10.84
N LEU A 109 7.33 3.80 10.61
CA LEU A 109 5.96 3.32 10.89
C LEU A 109 5.61 3.40 12.38
N ALA A 110 6.60 3.36 13.27
CA ALA A 110 6.40 3.58 14.71
C ALA A 110 5.75 4.93 15.01
N LYS A 111 5.97 5.94 14.15
CA LYS A 111 5.42 7.30 14.29
C LYS A 111 4.02 7.43 13.67
N VAL A 112 3.58 6.49 12.84
CA VAL A 112 2.23 6.51 12.23
C VAL A 112 1.20 6.18 13.31
N LYS A 113 0.18 7.03 13.46
CA LYS A 113 -0.84 6.91 14.51
C LYS A 113 -2.14 6.27 14.02
N VAL A 114 -2.39 6.32 12.71
CA VAL A 114 -3.58 5.71 12.10
C VAL A 114 -3.39 4.21 11.88
N PRO A 115 -4.47 3.42 11.80
CA PRO A 115 -4.40 2.01 11.43
C PRO A 115 -3.71 1.77 10.09
N MET A 116 -3.05 0.63 9.95
CA MET A 116 -2.29 0.24 8.76
C MET A 116 -2.65 -1.18 8.34
N LEU A 117 -2.98 -1.38 7.07
CA LEU A 117 -3.14 -2.69 6.45
C LEU A 117 -1.93 -3.01 5.58
N PHE A 118 -1.32 -4.16 5.85
CA PHE A 118 -0.28 -4.75 5.01
C PHE A 118 -0.88 -5.90 4.21
N LEU A 119 -0.87 -5.79 2.88
CA LEU A 119 -1.14 -6.89 1.97
C LEU A 119 0.20 -7.40 1.46
N GLN A 120 0.60 -8.61 1.85
CA GLN A 120 1.97 -9.08 1.63
C GLN A 120 2.01 -10.50 1.09
N GLY A 121 2.73 -10.69 -0.03
CA GLY A 121 2.94 -12.00 -0.61
C GLY A 121 3.96 -12.83 0.17
N THR A 122 3.75 -14.15 0.27
CA THR A 122 4.68 -15.06 0.97
C THR A 122 6.02 -15.26 0.25
N ARG A 123 6.10 -14.88 -1.03
CA ARG A 123 7.30 -15.01 -1.87
C ARG A 123 7.89 -13.65 -2.26
N ASP A 124 7.58 -12.61 -1.50
CA ASP A 124 8.09 -11.26 -1.77
C ASP A 124 9.56 -11.14 -1.37
N GLU A 125 10.43 -10.97 -2.38
CA GLU A 125 11.88 -10.84 -2.18
C GLU A 125 12.32 -9.49 -1.57
N LEU A 126 11.41 -8.51 -1.48
CA LEU A 126 11.66 -7.20 -0.87
C LEU A 126 11.15 -7.11 0.57
N ALA A 127 10.50 -8.17 1.06
CA ALA A 127 9.91 -8.21 2.39
C ALA A 127 9.69 -9.66 2.85
N GLN A 128 10.72 -10.26 3.41
CA GLN A 128 10.61 -11.61 3.98
C GLN A 128 9.48 -11.67 4.99
N LEU A 129 8.64 -12.70 4.89
CA LEU A 129 7.38 -12.78 5.64
C LEU A 129 7.56 -12.75 7.16
N ASP A 130 8.59 -13.36 7.68
CA ASP A 130 8.93 -13.35 9.11
C ASP A 130 9.27 -11.94 9.60
N LEU A 131 10.01 -11.15 8.81
CA LEU A 131 10.31 -9.75 9.10
C LEU A 131 9.05 -8.87 9.04
N VAL A 132 8.15 -9.12 8.07
CA VAL A 132 6.86 -8.42 7.99
C VAL A 132 6.00 -8.74 9.21
N ARG A 133 5.92 -10.02 9.61
CA ARG A 133 5.19 -10.45 10.81
C ARG A 133 5.73 -9.80 12.07
N ALA A 134 7.05 -9.80 12.26
CA ALA A 134 7.71 -9.15 13.39
C ALA A 134 7.43 -7.62 13.40
N THR A 135 7.51 -6.97 12.23
CA THR A 135 7.21 -5.54 12.08
C THR A 135 5.76 -5.25 12.47
N ALA A 136 4.79 -6.00 11.92
CA ALA A 136 3.37 -5.83 12.23
C ALA A 136 3.08 -6.08 13.72
N THR A 137 3.67 -7.12 14.31
CA THR A 137 3.57 -7.40 15.75
C THR A 137 4.10 -6.26 16.59
N GLY A 138 5.26 -5.68 16.24
CA GLY A 138 5.84 -4.53 16.94
C GLY A 138 5.00 -3.25 16.85
N LEU A 139 4.20 -3.09 15.81
CA LEU A 139 3.25 -1.99 15.64
C LEU A 139 1.93 -2.20 16.44
N GLY A 140 1.70 -3.41 16.94
CA GLY A 140 0.55 -3.76 17.78
C GLY A 140 -0.78 -3.60 17.04
N LYS A 141 -1.80 -3.16 17.77
CA LYS A 141 -3.18 -3.02 17.24
C LYS A 141 -3.31 -2.07 16.04
N ARG A 142 -2.29 -1.27 15.75
CA ARG A 142 -2.29 -0.37 14.59
C ARG A 142 -1.98 -1.07 13.28
N ALA A 143 -1.45 -2.28 13.28
CA ALA A 143 -1.10 -3.02 12.08
C ALA A 143 -1.95 -4.28 11.93
N THR A 144 -2.57 -4.40 10.77
CA THR A 144 -3.22 -5.62 10.29
C THR A 144 -2.38 -6.19 9.16
N LEU A 145 -2.02 -7.46 9.23
CA LEU A 145 -1.30 -8.17 8.18
C LEU A 145 -2.22 -9.17 7.50
N HIS A 146 -2.46 -8.98 6.21
CA HIS A 146 -3.11 -9.94 5.32
C HIS A 146 -2.05 -10.60 4.44
N VAL A 147 -1.89 -11.90 4.59
CA VAL A 147 -0.88 -12.68 3.87
C VAL A 147 -1.50 -13.29 2.62
N VAL A 148 -0.93 -12.99 1.46
CA VAL A 148 -1.34 -13.54 0.16
C VAL A 148 -0.44 -14.71 -0.18
N GLU A 149 -0.96 -15.92 0.01
CA GLU A 149 -0.20 -17.16 -0.14
C GLU A 149 0.28 -17.36 -1.59
N GLY A 150 1.55 -17.71 -1.74
CA GLY A 150 2.19 -17.99 -3.03
C GLY A 150 2.50 -16.76 -3.89
N ALA A 151 2.10 -15.56 -3.49
CA ALA A 151 2.32 -14.33 -4.26
C ALA A 151 3.73 -13.77 -4.07
N ASP A 152 4.30 -13.24 -5.16
CA ASP A 152 5.55 -12.46 -5.15
C ASP A 152 5.28 -10.97 -4.91
N HIS A 153 6.32 -10.12 -5.02
CA HIS A 153 6.19 -8.65 -4.87
C HIS A 153 5.23 -8.00 -5.89
N ALA A 154 5.08 -8.60 -7.06
CA ALA A 154 4.14 -8.14 -8.08
C ALA A 154 2.73 -8.73 -7.89
N PHE A 155 2.56 -9.61 -6.91
CA PHE A 155 1.36 -10.41 -6.65
C PHE A 155 1.08 -11.47 -7.73
N HIS A 156 2.13 -11.92 -8.43
CA HIS A 156 2.03 -13.10 -9.28
C HIS A 156 2.15 -14.38 -8.44
N VAL A 157 1.38 -15.38 -8.82
CA VAL A 157 1.42 -16.72 -8.23
C VAL A 157 1.92 -17.74 -9.25
N LEU A 158 2.59 -18.78 -8.75
CA LEU A 158 3.06 -19.86 -9.61
C LEU A 158 1.91 -20.82 -9.94
N VAL A 159 1.90 -21.38 -11.14
CA VAL A 159 0.92 -22.40 -11.57
C VAL A 159 0.80 -23.54 -10.54
N ARG A 160 1.93 -24.02 -10.01
CA ARG A 160 1.97 -25.08 -8.99
C ARG A 160 1.35 -24.70 -7.65
N SER A 161 1.02 -23.42 -7.40
CA SER A 161 0.33 -22.99 -6.17
C SER A 161 -1.15 -23.38 -6.16
N GLY A 162 -1.70 -23.81 -7.28
CA GLY A 162 -3.13 -24.08 -7.43
C GLY A 162 -4.01 -22.83 -7.43
N ARG A 163 -3.39 -21.64 -7.44
CA ARG A 163 -4.08 -20.33 -7.47
C ARG A 163 -3.88 -19.63 -8.80
N THR A 164 -4.82 -18.79 -9.17
CA THR A 164 -4.75 -17.93 -10.37
C THR A 164 -4.45 -16.48 -9.98
N GLY A 165 -3.86 -15.72 -10.91
CA GLY A 165 -3.68 -14.28 -10.73
C GLY A 165 -5.01 -13.52 -10.54
N GLU A 166 -6.09 -14.00 -11.18
CA GLU A 166 -7.44 -13.44 -11.03
C GLU A 166 -7.96 -13.60 -9.59
N GLN A 167 -7.79 -14.77 -9.00
CA GLN A 167 -8.15 -15.00 -7.59
C GLN A 167 -7.41 -14.06 -6.65
N VAL A 168 -6.13 -13.80 -6.91
CA VAL A 168 -5.35 -12.82 -6.12
C VAL A 168 -5.88 -11.40 -6.32
N LEU A 169 -6.20 -11.02 -7.57
CA LEU A 169 -6.76 -9.70 -7.87
C LEU A 169 -8.17 -9.48 -7.29
N GLN A 170 -8.91 -10.54 -6.99
CA GLN A 170 -10.19 -10.46 -6.27
C GLN A 170 -9.98 -10.40 -4.74
N GLU A 171 -9.05 -11.20 -4.20
CA GLU A 171 -8.74 -11.25 -2.77
C GLU A 171 -8.25 -9.90 -2.22
N LEU A 172 -7.39 -9.20 -2.95
CA LEU A 172 -6.80 -7.95 -2.47
C LEU A 172 -7.84 -6.84 -2.22
N PRO A 173 -8.73 -6.49 -3.18
CA PRO A 173 -9.78 -5.50 -2.93
C PRO A 173 -10.78 -5.93 -1.85
N GLU A 174 -11.05 -7.24 -1.72
CA GLU A 174 -11.90 -7.79 -0.68
C GLU A 174 -11.29 -7.57 0.70
N ALA A 175 -10.03 -7.94 0.90
CA ALA A 175 -9.31 -7.70 2.14
C ALA A 175 -9.22 -6.20 2.48
N MET A 176 -8.97 -5.34 1.48
CA MET A 176 -8.95 -3.90 1.65
C MET A 176 -10.30 -3.35 2.09
N SER A 177 -11.38 -3.70 1.40
CA SER A 177 -12.71 -3.21 1.71
C SER A 177 -13.19 -3.67 3.09
N GLY A 178 -13.02 -4.95 3.40
CA GLY A 178 -13.36 -5.50 4.71
C GLY A 178 -12.63 -4.79 5.85
N TRP A 179 -11.32 -4.55 5.69
CA TRP A 179 -10.53 -3.83 6.68
C TRP A 179 -10.95 -2.36 6.79
N MET A 180 -11.17 -1.65 5.68
CA MET A 180 -11.61 -0.25 5.69
C MET A 180 -12.95 -0.08 6.39
N MET A 181 -13.87 -1.03 6.24
CA MET A 181 -15.17 -1.01 6.93
C MET A 181 -15.03 -1.27 8.43
N ALA A 182 -14.04 -2.07 8.86
CA ALA A 182 -13.83 -2.41 10.26
C ALA A 182 -13.11 -1.31 11.08
N VAL A 183 -12.37 -0.42 10.43
CA VAL A 183 -11.59 0.67 11.10
C VAL A 183 -12.27 2.04 11.04
N ARG A 184 -13.49 2.11 10.53
CA ARG A 184 -14.32 3.34 10.52
C ARG A 184 -14.79 3.72 11.92
#